data_21267c8d2e355e2fe5c769fb47b75901
#
_entry.id   21267c8d2e355e2fe5c769fb47b75901
#
_cell.length_a   1.000
_cell.length_b   1.000
_cell.length_c   1.000
_cell.angle_alpha   90.00
_cell.angle_beta   90.00
_cell.angle_gamma   90.00
#
_symmetry.space_group_name_H-M   'P 1'
#
loop_
_entity.id
_entity.type
_entity.pdbx_description
1 polymer ?
#
loop_
_entity_poly.entity_id
_entity_poly.type
_entity_poly.pdbx_seq_one_letter_code
_entity_poly.pdbx_strand_id
1 'polypeptide(L)'
;MRSMRRLSEKMQRGLGNLLARAVLAGVQQNRLQSLQLQLLAGEVKDGVELFEPYGLTGHALPGAEAAVAFIDGSRTHGIALVQTDRRYRPVDLAPGEVALFNHEGTCVVLRNGGRVEMTAATEVAIQTDRLALTGDLAVTGNTTFTGTVTANGKRIDESHRHPGDSGGTTGAVL
;
A
#
# COMPACT_ATOMS: atom_id res chain seq x y z
N MET A 1 -14.25 -33.39 -42.04
CA MET A 1 -15.12 -32.53 -41.17
C MET A 1 -14.96 -32.84 -39.67
N ARG A 2 -14.98 -34.08 -39.18
CA ARG A 2 -14.83 -34.42 -37.74
C ARG A 2 -13.49 -33.97 -37.12
N SER A 3 -12.38 -33.98 -37.85
CA SER A 3 -11.04 -33.61 -37.38
C SER A 3 -10.94 -32.08 -37.11
N MET A 4 -11.43 -31.24 -38.02
CA MET A 4 -11.42 -29.77 -37.87
C MET A 4 -12.30 -29.33 -36.74
N ARG A 5 -13.46 -29.95 -36.51
CA ARG A 5 -14.36 -29.65 -35.40
C ARG A 5 -13.71 -29.96 -34.06
N ARG A 6 -13.03 -31.10 -33.92
CA ARG A 6 -12.27 -31.46 -32.70
C ARG A 6 -11.13 -30.50 -32.42
N LEU A 7 -10.42 -30.04 -33.46
CA LEU A 7 -9.35 -29.08 -33.34
C LEU A 7 -9.89 -27.71 -32.85
N SER A 8 -10.97 -27.22 -33.45
CA SER A 8 -11.67 -26.00 -33.04
C SER A 8 -12.17 -26.07 -31.58
N GLU A 9 -12.79 -27.18 -31.17
CA GLU A 9 -13.25 -27.39 -29.81
C GLU A 9 -12.09 -27.46 -28.80
N LYS A 10 -10.94 -27.99 -29.18
CA LYS A 10 -9.74 -28.04 -28.36
C LYS A 10 -9.12 -26.64 -28.21
N MET A 11 -9.07 -25.85 -29.29
CA MET A 11 -8.61 -24.45 -29.26
C MET A 11 -9.55 -23.57 -28.44
N GLN A 12 -10.87 -23.70 -28.59
CA GLN A 12 -11.84 -22.94 -27.80
C GLN A 12 -11.76 -23.26 -26.30
N ARG A 13 -11.55 -24.52 -25.93
CA ARG A 13 -11.33 -24.92 -24.53
C ARG A 13 -10.00 -24.41 -23.99
N GLY A 14 -8.93 -24.42 -24.78
CA GLY A 14 -7.64 -23.85 -24.41
C GLY A 14 -7.73 -22.35 -24.15
N LEU A 15 -8.37 -21.59 -25.02
CA LEU A 15 -8.59 -20.15 -24.87
C LEU A 15 -9.48 -19.81 -23.65
N GLY A 16 -10.54 -20.58 -23.41
CA GLY A 16 -11.41 -20.36 -22.26
C GLY A 16 -10.76 -20.66 -20.91
N ASN A 17 -9.65 -21.39 -20.91
CA ASN A 17 -8.92 -21.73 -19.68
C ASN A 17 -7.71 -20.81 -19.41
N LEU A 18 -7.39 -19.86 -20.30
CA LEU A 18 -6.22 -19.00 -20.14
C LEU A 18 -6.32 -18.02 -18.97
N LEU A 19 -7.51 -17.56 -18.69
CA LEU A 19 -7.76 -16.60 -17.60
C LEU A 19 -8.89 -17.08 -16.71
N ALA A 20 -8.73 -16.91 -15.42
CA ALA A 20 -9.78 -17.21 -14.45
C ALA A 20 -9.81 -16.14 -13.36
N ARG A 21 -11.00 -15.92 -12.81
CA ARG A 21 -11.21 -15.22 -11.55
C ARG A 21 -11.19 -16.21 -10.42
N ALA A 22 -10.56 -15.86 -9.33
CA ALA A 22 -10.46 -16.70 -8.13
C ALA A 22 -10.69 -15.88 -6.86
N VAL A 23 -11.02 -16.57 -5.78
CA VAL A 23 -11.09 -16.03 -4.43
C VAL A 23 -9.93 -16.59 -3.63
N LEU A 24 -9.24 -15.72 -2.91
CA LEU A 24 -8.12 -16.09 -2.06
C LEU A 24 -8.60 -16.86 -0.84
N ALA A 25 -8.06 -18.06 -0.63
CA ALA A 25 -8.26 -18.86 0.56
C ALA A 25 -7.10 -18.72 1.55
N GLY A 26 -5.88 -18.57 1.05
CA GLY A 26 -4.68 -18.41 1.87
C GLY A 26 -3.48 -17.90 1.07
N VAL A 27 -2.46 -17.40 1.80
CA VAL A 27 -1.20 -16.90 1.24
C VAL A 27 -0.05 -17.52 2.02
N GLN A 28 0.95 -18.03 1.31
CA GLN A 28 2.25 -18.40 1.86
C GLN A 28 3.24 -17.26 1.56
N GLN A 29 3.75 -16.63 2.62
CA GLN A 29 4.72 -15.53 2.55
C GLN A 29 6.14 -16.09 2.36
N ASN A 30 6.57 -16.14 1.10
CA ASN A 30 7.91 -16.50 0.68
C ASN A 30 8.54 -15.36 -0.12
N ARG A 31 9.75 -15.53 -0.65
CA ARG A 31 10.39 -14.55 -1.56
C ARG A 31 9.55 -14.27 -2.81
N LEU A 32 8.80 -15.23 -3.27
CA LEU A 32 7.70 -15.12 -4.21
C LEU A 32 6.47 -15.65 -3.50
N GLN A 33 5.44 -14.84 -3.34
CA GLN A 33 4.22 -15.26 -2.65
C GLN A 33 3.52 -16.36 -3.43
N SER A 34 2.99 -17.33 -2.71
CA SER A 34 2.22 -18.45 -3.28
C SER A 34 0.83 -18.47 -2.67
N LEU A 35 -0.16 -18.52 -3.52
CA LEU A 35 -1.57 -18.37 -3.18
C LEU A 35 -2.29 -19.71 -3.20
N GLN A 36 -3.17 -19.91 -2.22
CA GLN A 36 -4.24 -20.89 -2.31
C GLN A 36 -5.50 -20.18 -2.80
N LEU A 37 -6.02 -20.62 -3.94
CA LEU A 37 -7.12 -19.96 -4.64
C LEU A 37 -8.29 -20.91 -4.84
N GLN A 38 -9.48 -20.40 -4.60
CA GLN A 38 -10.74 -21.06 -4.93
C GLN A 38 -11.28 -20.49 -6.25
N LEU A 39 -11.37 -21.32 -7.27
CA LEU A 39 -11.89 -20.98 -8.58
C LEU A 39 -13.39 -21.36 -8.68
N LEU A 40 -13.94 -21.18 -9.88
CA LEU A 40 -15.32 -21.57 -10.17
C LEU A 40 -15.54 -23.07 -9.95
N ALA A 41 -16.79 -23.44 -9.61
CA ALA A 41 -17.22 -24.82 -9.35
C ALA A 41 -16.51 -25.52 -8.20
N GLY A 42 -15.96 -24.77 -7.23
CA GLY A 42 -15.30 -25.33 -6.05
C GLY A 42 -13.91 -25.91 -6.29
N GLU A 43 -13.32 -25.67 -7.46
CA GLU A 43 -11.92 -26.05 -7.74
C GLU A 43 -10.98 -25.25 -6.85
N VAL A 44 -10.09 -25.91 -6.12
CA VAL A 44 -9.03 -25.30 -5.31
C VAL A 44 -7.70 -25.47 -6.01
N LYS A 45 -6.92 -24.41 -6.08
CA LYS A 45 -5.53 -24.38 -6.56
C LYS A 45 -4.61 -23.92 -5.46
N ASP A 46 -3.58 -24.70 -5.21
CA ASP A 46 -2.48 -24.38 -4.32
C ASP A 46 -1.24 -24.00 -5.11
N GLY A 47 -0.34 -23.23 -4.49
CA GLY A 47 0.95 -22.91 -5.07
C GLY A 47 0.88 -21.99 -6.30
N VAL A 48 -0.18 -21.20 -6.45
CA VAL A 48 -0.26 -20.21 -7.53
C VAL A 48 0.66 -19.04 -7.21
N GLU A 49 1.68 -18.83 -8.04
CA GLU A 49 2.63 -17.75 -7.85
C GLU A 49 1.96 -16.38 -8.06
N LEU A 50 2.22 -15.42 -7.15
CA LEU A 50 1.77 -14.03 -7.31
C LEU A 50 2.92 -13.18 -7.86
N PHE A 51 2.73 -12.60 -9.04
CA PHE A 51 3.65 -11.60 -9.58
C PHE A 51 3.18 -10.21 -9.18
N GLU A 52 4.01 -9.55 -8.38
CA GLU A 52 3.75 -8.19 -7.88
C GLU A 52 4.56 -7.16 -8.67
N PRO A 53 4.06 -5.93 -8.81
CA PRO A 53 4.83 -4.83 -9.36
C PRO A 53 6.10 -4.58 -8.54
N TYR A 54 7.23 -4.31 -9.20
CA TYR A 54 8.48 -4.00 -8.52
C TYR A 54 8.29 -2.83 -7.53
N GLY A 55 8.69 -3.05 -6.29
CA GLY A 55 8.61 -2.04 -5.23
C GLY A 55 7.25 -1.95 -4.53
N LEU A 56 6.27 -2.78 -4.90
CA LEU A 56 4.98 -2.89 -4.22
C LEU A 56 4.74 -4.35 -3.84
N THR A 57 4.45 -4.59 -2.56
CA THR A 57 4.06 -5.91 -2.06
C THR A 57 2.91 -5.76 -1.09
N GLY A 58 2.02 -6.74 -1.06
CA GLY A 58 0.89 -6.76 -0.16
C GLY A 58 0.50 -8.18 0.24
N HIS A 59 0.13 -8.38 1.49
CA HIS A 59 -0.43 -9.63 1.98
C HIS A 59 -1.95 -9.50 2.08
N ALA A 60 -2.64 -9.91 1.03
CA ALA A 60 -4.10 -9.83 1.00
C ALA A 60 -4.76 -10.80 1.99
N LEU A 61 -5.90 -10.41 2.52
CA LEU A 61 -6.69 -11.24 3.42
C LEU A 61 -7.49 -12.32 2.65
N PRO A 62 -7.77 -13.47 3.26
CA PRO A 62 -8.71 -14.44 2.70
C PRO A 62 -10.03 -13.76 2.32
N GLY A 63 -10.59 -14.15 1.17
CA GLY A 63 -11.75 -13.51 0.57
C GLY A 63 -11.43 -12.40 -0.43
N ALA A 64 -10.19 -11.96 -0.55
CA ALA A 64 -9.75 -11.12 -1.66
C ALA A 64 -9.92 -11.86 -3.00
N GLU A 65 -9.99 -11.12 -4.09
CA GLU A 65 -10.13 -11.67 -5.43
C GLU A 65 -8.81 -11.61 -6.19
N ALA A 66 -8.58 -12.57 -7.07
CA ALA A 66 -7.42 -12.60 -7.95
C ALA A 66 -7.82 -12.87 -9.41
N ALA A 67 -7.07 -12.28 -10.33
CA ALA A 67 -7.06 -12.68 -11.72
C ALA A 67 -5.85 -13.59 -11.98
N VAL A 68 -6.10 -14.79 -12.49
CA VAL A 68 -5.09 -15.83 -12.69
C VAL A 68 -4.96 -16.15 -14.17
N ALA A 69 -3.72 -16.12 -14.66
CA ALA A 69 -3.38 -16.63 -15.99
C ALA A 69 -2.87 -18.07 -15.87
N PHE A 70 -3.30 -18.96 -16.76
CA PHE A 70 -2.84 -20.32 -16.88
C PHE A 70 -2.00 -20.46 -18.14
N ILE A 71 -0.72 -20.77 -17.96
CA ILE A 71 0.24 -20.90 -19.07
C ILE A 71 -0.18 -22.05 -19.97
N ASP A 72 -0.20 -21.81 -21.27
CA ASP A 72 -0.65 -22.76 -22.31
C ASP A 72 -2.04 -23.36 -22.10
N GLY A 73 -2.90 -22.67 -21.31
CA GLY A 73 -4.23 -23.17 -20.93
C GLY A 73 -4.18 -24.38 -19.99
N SER A 74 -3.00 -24.69 -19.42
CA SER A 74 -2.83 -25.74 -18.43
C SER A 74 -3.14 -25.23 -17.04
N ARG A 75 -4.18 -25.80 -16.43
CA ARG A 75 -4.59 -25.38 -15.07
C ARG A 75 -3.63 -25.86 -13.97
N THR A 76 -2.55 -26.55 -14.33
CA THR A 76 -1.52 -26.98 -13.38
C THR A 76 -0.48 -25.91 -13.10
N HIS A 77 -0.35 -24.90 -14.00
CA HIS A 77 0.61 -23.83 -13.88
C HIS A 77 -0.13 -22.49 -13.98
N GLY A 78 -0.50 -21.92 -12.84
CA GLY A 78 -1.18 -20.65 -12.74
C GLY A 78 -0.27 -19.57 -12.18
N ILE A 79 -0.41 -18.38 -12.73
CA ILE A 79 0.23 -17.14 -12.22
C ILE A 79 -0.88 -16.14 -11.90
N ALA A 80 -0.94 -15.68 -10.67
CA ALA A 80 -1.79 -14.56 -10.28
C ALA A 80 -1.15 -13.25 -10.76
N LEU A 81 -1.90 -12.51 -11.57
CA LEU A 81 -1.44 -11.26 -12.18
C LEU A 81 -1.79 -10.04 -11.33
N VAL A 82 -2.86 -10.12 -10.56
CA VAL A 82 -3.35 -9.04 -9.71
C VAL A 82 -4.25 -9.60 -8.62
N GLN A 83 -4.17 -8.97 -7.46
CA GLN A 83 -5.13 -9.13 -6.37
C GLN A 83 -5.92 -7.85 -6.16
N THR A 84 -7.16 -7.97 -5.72
CA THR A 84 -8.00 -6.83 -5.33
C THR A 84 -8.92 -7.25 -4.19
N ASP A 85 -9.30 -6.29 -3.34
CA ASP A 85 -10.26 -6.53 -2.29
C ASP A 85 -11.30 -5.40 -2.28
N ARG A 86 -12.48 -5.69 -2.83
CA ARG A 86 -13.57 -4.72 -2.92
C ARG A 86 -14.16 -4.32 -1.58
N ARG A 87 -13.90 -5.10 -0.51
CA ARG A 87 -14.38 -4.80 0.85
C ARG A 87 -13.72 -3.57 1.44
N TYR A 88 -12.48 -3.30 1.05
CA TYR A 88 -11.62 -2.27 1.66
C TYR A 88 -11.17 -1.18 0.69
N ARG A 89 -11.44 -1.34 -0.60
CA ARG A 89 -11.06 -0.34 -1.61
C ARG A 89 -11.75 0.99 -1.33
N PRO A 90 -11.01 2.14 -1.21
CA PRO A 90 -11.61 3.47 -1.11
C PRO A 90 -12.51 3.77 -2.33
N VAL A 91 -13.70 4.28 -2.09
CA VAL A 91 -14.71 4.56 -3.13
C VAL A 91 -14.94 6.04 -3.38
N ASP A 92 -14.31 6.91 -2.59
CA ASP A 92 -14.44 8.37 -2.57
C ASP A 92 -13.35 9.11 -3.34
N LEU A 93 -12.59 8.40 -4.18
CA LEU A 93 -11.55 9.00 -5.02
C LEU A 93 -12.19 9.72 -6.21
N ALA A 94 -11.84 10.99 -6.39
CA ALA A 94 -12.17 11.72 -7.60
C ALA A 94 -11.34 11.24 -8.82
N PRO A 95 -11.79 11.47 -10.06
CA PRO A 95 -11.00 11.14 -11.25
C PRO A 95 -9.59 11.74 -11.18
N GLY A 96 -8.56 10.91 -11.39
CA GLY A 96 -7.14 11.29 -11.32
C GLY A 96 -6.48 11.09 -9.95
N GLU A 97 -7.23 10.82 -8.89
CA GLU A 97 -6.67 10.55 -7.56
C GLU A 97 -6.22 9.09 -7.41
N VAL A 98 -5.19 8.86 -6.61
CA VAL A 98 -4.57 7.55 -6.36
C VAL A 98 -4.42 7.32 -4.87
N ALA A 99 -4.68 6.09 -4.39
CA ALA A 99 -4.52 5.71 -3.00
C ALA A 99 -3.69 4.43 -2.84
N LEU A 100 -2.78 4.44 -1.86
CA LEU A 100 -2.24 3.24 -1.21
C LEU A 100 -2.98 3.06 0.11
N PHE A 101 -3.50 1.87 0.37
CA PHE A 101 -4.36 1.63 1.53
C PHE A 101 -4.24 0.20 2.04
N ASN A 102 -4.66 -0.01 3.27
CA ASN A 102 -4.85 -1.32 3.88
C ASN A 102 -6.30 -1.54 4.32
N HIS A 103 -6.59 -2.70 4.89
CA HIS A 103 -7.92 -3.08 5.36
C HIS A 103 -8.39 -2.32 6.60
N GLU A 104 -7.49 -1.65 7.32
CA GLU A 104 -7.78 -0.86 8.54
C GLU A 104 -8.06 0.62 8.25
N GLY A 105 -7.99 1.03 6.99
CA GLY A 105 -8.20 2.42 6.59
C GLY A 105 -6.96 3.31 6.69
N THR A 106 -5.79 2.75 7.04
CA THR A 106 -4.53 3.48 6.90
C THR A 106 -4.26 3.68 5.42
N CYS A 107 -4.03 4.93 5.02
CA CYS A 107 -3.86 5.25 3.60
C CYS A 107 -2.95 6.45 3.35
N VAL A 108 -2.37 6.46 2.16
CA VAL A 108 -1.73 7.63 1.53
C VAL A 108 -2.48 7.91 0.25
N VAL A 109 -3.05 9.11 0.13
CA VAL A 109 -3.85 9.52 -1.03
C VAL A 109 -3.18 10.69 -1.74
N LEU A 110 -2.96 10.54 -3.04
CA LEU A 110 -2.56 11.62 -3.92
C LEU A 110 -3.83 12.29 -4.44
N ARG A 111 -4.13 13.47 -3.92
CA ARG A 111 -5.33 14.25 -4.25
C ARG A 111 -5.09 15.20 -5.41
N ASN A 112 -6.15 15.55 -6.11
CA ASN A 112 -6.12 16.65 -7.05
C ASN A 112 -5.69 17.95 -6.38
N GLY A 113 -5.10 18.88 -7.14
CA GLY A 113 -4.57 20.14 -6.62
C GLY A 113 -3.19 20.01 -5.96
N GLY A 114 -2.44 18.94 -6.23
CA GLY A 114 -1.06 18.74 -5.75
C GLY A 114 -0.94 18.42 -4.26
N ARG A 115 -1.93 17.79 -3.69
CA ARG A 115 -2.03 17.47 -2.26
C ARG A 115 -1.73 15.99 -1.98
N VAL A 116 -1.01 15.70 -0.91
CA VAL A 116 -0.83 14.34 -0.37
C VAL A 116 -1.45 14.29 1.02
N GLU A 117 -2.32 13.33 1.25
CA GLU A 117 -2.94 13.05 2.54
C GLU A 117 -2.44 11.72 3.07
N MET A 118 -1.98 11.70 4.34
CA MET A 118 -1.64 10.49 5.06
C MET A 118 -2.59 10.34 6.24
N THR A 119 -3.25 9.19 6.35
CA THR A 119 -4.16 8.85 7.44
C THR A 119 -3.69 7.57 8.10
N ALA A 120 -3.47 7.62 9.42
CA ALA A 120 -3.21 6.46 10.26
C ALA A 120 -3.97 6.63 11.58
N ALA A 121 -4.56 5.54 12.09
CA ALA A 121 -5.36 5.60 13.31
C ALA A 121 -4.50 5.81 14.57
N THR A 122 -3.25 5.37 14.57
CA THR A 122 -2.39 5.34 15.75
C THR A 122 -1.15 6.19 15.58
N GLU A 123 -0.37 5.97 14.52
CA GLU A 123 0.96 6.55 14.39
C GLU A 123 1.41 6.61 12.93
N VAL A 124 2.16 7.64 12.58
CA VAL A 124 3.00 7.71 11.39
C VAL A 124 4.45 7.82 11.85
N ALA A 125 5.21 6.73 11.79
CA ALA A 125 6.62 6.69 12.17
C ALA A 125 7.50 6.95 10.93
N ILE A 126 8.43 7.89 11.04
CA ILE A 126 9.43 8.21 10.00
C ILE A 126 10.81 7.98 10.60
N GLN A 127 11.52 6.96 10.11
CA GLN A 127 12.89 6.68 10.52
C GLN A 127 13.85 7.06 9.40
N THR A 128 14.68 8.06 9.65
CA THR A 128 15.64 8.58 8.67
C THR A 128 16.75 9.36 9.40
N ASP A 129 17.93 9.44 8.80
CA ASP A 129 19.02 10.27 9.31
C ASP A 129 18.67 11.78 9.23
N ARG A 130 17.83 12.17 8.29
CA ARG A 130 17.41 13.55 8.10
C ARG A 130 16.04 13.63 7.44
N LEU A 131 15.13 14.37 8.06
CA LEU A 131 13.89 14.85 7.45
C LEU A 131 14.04 16.31 7.05
N ALA A 132 13.95 16.63 5.77
CA ALA A 132 14.00 18.00 5.25
C ALA A 132 12.61 18.42 4.76
N LEU A 133 12.09 19.52 5.31
CA LEU A 133 10.84 20.14 4.91
C LEU A 133 11.15 21.54 4.33
N THR A 134 10.59 21.84 3.17
CA THR A 134 10.67 23.18 2.56
C THR A 134 9.26 23.73 2.49
N GLY A 135 9.01 24.82 3.21
CA GLY A 135 7.68 25.42 3.40
C GLY A 135 7.34 25.52 4.87
N ASP A 136 6.07 25.80 5.15
CA ASP A 136 5.56 25.95 6.52
C ASP A 136 5.23 24.60 7.13
N LEU A 137 5.46 24.44 8.43
CA LEU A 137 5.02 23.30 9.23
C LEU A 137 3.97 23.76 10.23
N ALA A 138 2.75 23.26 10.10
CA ALA A 138 1.68 23.46 11.07
C ALA A 138 1.47 22.17 11.89
N VAL A 139 1.57 22.30 13.22
CA VAL A 139 1.37 21.19 14.16
C VAL A 139 0.22 21.52 15.09
N THR A 140 -0.78 20.65 15.15
CA THR A 140 -1.88 20.72 16.12
C THR A 140 -1.70 19.61 17.14
N GLY A 141 -1.40 19.95 18.38
CA GLY A 141 -1.08 19.01 19.45
C GLY A 141 0.28 19.28 20.08
N ASN A 142 0.75 18.34 20.89
CA ASN A 142 2.03 18.46 21.58
C ASN A 142 3.19 18.10 20.68
N THR A 143 4.32 18.80 20.83
CA THR A 143 5.57 18.49 20.14
C THR A 143 6.65 18.25 21.16
N THR A 144 7.35 17.12 21.04
CA THR A 144 8.51 16.77 21.88
C THR A 144 9.75 16.66 21.01
N PHE A 145 10.81 17.35 21.41
CA PHE A 145 12.12 17.28 20.77
C PHE A 145 13.12 16.64 21.72
N THR A 146 13.86 15.65 21.23
CA THR A 146 15.05 15.11 21.92
C THR A 146 16.27 15.60 21.17
N GLY A 147 17.02 16.50 21.76
CA GLY A 147 18.17 17.16 21.11
C GLY A 147 17.99 18.67 21.01
N THR A 148 18.76 19.30 20.12
CA THR A 148 18.81 20.76 20.02
C THR A 148 17.77 21.27 19.03
N VAL A 149 16.95 22.22 19.44
CA VAL A 149 16.09 23.04 18.56
C VAL A 149 16.81 24.34 18.24
N THR A 150 16.86 24.72 16.97
CA THR A 150 17.47 25.95 16.51
C THR A 150 16.51 26.70 15.60
N ALA A 151 16.26 27.98 15.88
CA ALA A 151 15.50 28.87 15.01
C ALA A 151 16.35 30.08 14.65
N ASN A 152 16.51 30.39 13.35
CA ASN A 152 17.32 31.51 12.85
C ASN A 152 18.76 31.51 13.42
N GLY A 153 19.37 30.34 13.56
CA GLY A 153 20.72 30.17 14.11
C GLY A 153 20.84 30.28 15.62
N LYS A 154 19.73 30.53 16.35
CA LYS A 154 19.69 30.60 17.81
C LYS A 154 19.09 29.34 18.41
N ARG A 155 19.72 28.82 19.48
CA ARG A 155 19.19 27.67 20.23
C ARG A 155 17.95 28.09 21.03
N ILE A 156 16.96 27.20 21.05
CA ILE A 156 15.78 27.31 21.88
C ILE A 156 15.84 26.14 22.87
N ASP A 157 16.30 26.39 24.08
CA ASP A 157 16.42 25.41 25.16
C ASP A 157 16.17 26.10 26.52
N GLU A 158 16.40 25.39 27.63
CA GLU A 158 16.23 25.90 28.99
C GLU A 158 17.09 27.13 29.31
N SER A 159 18.13 27.38 28.53
CA SER A 159 19.00 28.57 28.69
C SER A 159 18.55 29.78 27.87
N HIS A 160 17.48 29.64 27.07
CA HIS A 160 16.95 30.70 26.21
C HIS A 160 16.50 31.92 27.03
N ARG A 161 16.99 33.10 26.68
CA ARG A 161 16.71 34.35 27.40
C ARG A 161 16.38 35.48 26.43
N HIS A 162 15.62 36.41 26.92
CA HIS A 162 15.30 37.64 26.18
C HIS A 162 15.91 38.87 26.86
N PRO A 163 16.29 39.94 26.13
CA PRO A 163 16.62 41.24 26.75
C PRO A 163 15.44 41.75 27.56
N GLY A 164 15.69 42.18 28.80
CA GLY A 164 14.70 42.86 29.62
C GLY A 164 14.61 44.36 29.25
N ASP A 165 13.54 45.05 29.68
CA ASP A 165 13.26 46.45 29.41
C ASP A 165 14.24 47.41 30.07
N SER A 166 14.92 47.01 31.15
CA SER A 166 15.85 47.81 31.95
C SER A 166 17.32 47.39 31.76
N GLY A 167 17.67 46.79 30.65
CA GLY A 167 19.04 46.32 30.38
C GLY A 167 19.42 44.97 31.05
N GLY A 168 18.51 44.38 31.79
CA GLY A 168 18.64 43.01 32.30
C GLY A 168 18.31 41.96 31.26
N THR A 169 18.36 40.68 31.64
CA THR A 169 17.85 39.55 30.86
C THR A 169 16.78 38.81 31.65
N THR A 170 15.83 38.18 30.95
CA THR A 170 14.86 37.30 31.61
C THR A 170 15.55 36.11 32.29
N GLY A 171 14.93 35.54 33.30
CA GLY A 171 15.36 34.29 33.89
C GLY A 171 15.27 33.12 32.87
N ALA A 172 15.82 31.96 33.23
CA ALA A 172 15.61 30.73 32.47
C ALA A 172 14.12 30.36 32.49
N VAL A 173 13.69 29.59 31.48
CA VAL A 173 12.37 29.00 31.44
C VAL A 173 12.30 27.92 32.54
N LEU A 174 11.27 27.97 33.37
CA LEU A 174 11.02 26.97 34.44
C LEU A 174 10.20 25.81 33.90
#